data_a729d2efb33e70bf665c022657714adb
#
_entry.id   a729d2efb33e70bf665c022657714adb
#
_cell.length_a   1.000
_cell.length_b   1.000
_cell.length_c   1.000
_cell.angle_alpha   90.00
_cell.angle_beta   90.00
_cell.angle_gamma   90.00
#
_symmetry.space_group_name_H-M   'P 1'
#
loop_
_entity.id
_entity.type
_entity.pdbx_description
1 polymer ?
#
loop_
_entity_poly.entity_id
_entity_poly.type
_entity_poly.pdbx_seq_one_letter_code
_entity_poly.pdbx_strand_id
1 'polypeptide(L)'
;MAAHKGQIVLYCDLKVDPKREQEMLDRYHNTFRPAAEKFDGYIDVKMLKLRKVMQGGPAPEAGINYRFQLTYESEEKRQVWIASEVHSRVWPLIESTLTDMGYIVLLTDSV
;
A
#
# COMPACT_ATOMS: atom_id res chain seq x y z
N MET A 1 20.93 -10.95 -6.43
CA MET A 1 20.23 -11.18 -7.69
C MET A 1 19.95 -9.88 -8.40
N ALA A 2 20.35 -9.82 -9.65
CA ALA A 2 20.10 -8.65 -10.48
C ALA A 2 18.60 -8.47 -10.78
N ALA A 3 17.78 -9.47 -10.46
CA ALA A 3 16.35 -9.50 -10.79
C ALA A 3 15.54 -8.36 -10.18
N HIS A 4 16.06 -7.72 -9.12
CA HIS A 4 15.31 -6.65 -8.45
C HIS A 4 15.60 -5.26 -9.04
N LYS A 5 16.62 -5.16 -9.88
CA LYS A 5 16.94 -3.89 -10.51
C LYS A 5 15.85 -3.51 -11.49
N GLY A 6 15.35 -2.29 -11.38
CA GLY A 6 14.27 -1.80 -12.22
C GLY A 6 12.88 -1.98 -11.63
N GLN A 7 12.75 -2.78 -10.56
CA GLN A 7 11.49 -2.87 -9.85
C GLN A 7 11.25 -1.59 -9.06
N ILE A 8 9.98 -1.29 -8.83
CA ILE A 8 9.61 -0.13 -8.01
C ILE A 8 8.72 -0.59 -6.88
N VAL A 9 8.83 0.09 -5.74
CA VAL A 9 8.02 -0.20 -4.56
C VAL A 9 7.29 1.06 -4.14
N LEU A 10 5.98 0.98 -4.09
CA LEU A 10 5.12 2.05 -3.60
C LEU A 10 4.82 1.81 -2.12
N TYR A 11 4.94 2.87 -1.33
CA TYR A 11 4.55 2.85 0.08
C TYR A 11 3.44 3.87 0.31
N CYS A 12 2.41 3.47 1.05
CA CYS A 12 1.40 4.39 1.54
C CYS A 12 1.38 4.28 3.06
N ASP A 13 1.75 5.35 3.74
CA ASP A 13 1.69 5.39 5.20
C ASP A 13 0.32 5.90 5.61
N LEU A 14 -0.48 5.02 6.21
CA LEU A 14 -1.91 5.18 6.38
C LEU A 14 -2.29 5.45 7.82
N LYS A 15 -3.36 6.22 7.98
CA LYS A 15 -4.01 6.48 9.28
C LYS A 15 -5.33 5.73 9.30
N VAL A 16 -5.27 4.42 9.54
CA VAL A 16 -6.47 3.58 9.60
C VAL A 16 -7.24 3.90 10.88
N ASP A 17 -8.55 4.14 10.75
CA ASP A 17 -9.41 4.38 11.90
C ASP A 17 -9.40 3.12 12.78
N PRO A 18 -8.98 3.22 14.06
CA PRO A 18 -8.93 2.06 14.94
C PRO A 18 -10.27 1.33 15.06
N LYS A 19 -11.38 2.04 14.92
CA LYS A 19 -12.71 1.45 14.98
C LYS A 19 -13.05 0.66 13.72
N ARG A 20 -12.32 0.86 12.65
CA ARG A 20 -12.55 0.22 11.35
C ARG A 20 -11.38 -0.67 10.94
N GLU A 21 -10.47 -0.94 11.86
CA GLU A 21 -9.27 -1.73 11.57
C GLU A 21 -9.62 -3.10 11.01
N GLN A 22 -10.53 -3.82 11.65
CA GLN A 22 -10.91 -5.15 11.18
C GLN A 22 -11.58 -5.09 9.81
N GLU A 23 -12.40 -4.08 9.58
CA GLU A 23 -13.03 -3.86 8.27
C GLU A 23 -11.96 -3.66 7.19
N MET A 24 -10.94 -2.85 7.47
CA MET A 24 -9.84 -2.62 6.54
C MET A 24 -9.10 -3.91 6.24
N LEU A 25 -8.78 -4.70 7.26
CA LEU A 25 -8.06 -5.95 7.08
C LEU A 25 -8.87 -6.95 6.26
N ASP A 26 -10.17 -7.06 6.52
CA ASP A 26 -11.05 -7.96 5.77
C ASP A 26 -11.11 -7.53 4.30
N ARG A 27 -11.25 -6.25 4.03
CA ARG A 27 -11.28 -5.73 2.65
C ARG A 27 -9.95 -5.93 1.94
N TYR A 28 -8.85 -5.75 2.66
CA TYR A 28 -7.52 -5.98 2.12
C TYR A 28 -7.34 -7.45 1.73
N HIS A 29 -7.59 -8.36 2.66
CA HIS A 29 -7.32 -9.79 2.44
C HIS A 29 -8.31 -10.42 1.46
N ASN A 30 -9.58 -10.02 1.50
CA ASN A 30 -10.63 -10.68 0.73
C ASN A 30 -10.88 -10.05 -0.63
N THR A 31 -10.54 -8.79 -0.83
CA THR A 31 -10.89 -8.07 -2.06
C THR A 31 -9.68 -7.41 -2.72
N PHE A 32 -8.96 -6.56 -1.98
CA PHE A 32 -7.86 -5.82 -2.59
C PHE A 32 -6.70 -6.72 -3.01
N ARG A 33 -6.18 -7.52 -2.10
CA ARG A 33 -5.03 -8.38 -2.37
C ARG A 33 -5.28 -9.35 -3.52
N PRO A 34 -6.42 -10.08 -3.56
CA PRO A 34 -6.68 -10.96 -4.69
C PRO A 34 -6.75 -10.22 -6.03
N ALA A 35 -7.31 -9.02 -6.05
CA ALA A 35 -7.37 -8.21 -7.26
C ALA A 35 -5.98 -7.74 -7.69
N ALA A 36 -5.16 -7.29 -6.73
CA ALA A 36 -3.80 -6.84 -7.02
C ALA A 36 -2.94 -7.96 -7.57
N GLU A 37 -3.09 -9.16 -7.03
CA GLU A 37 -2.29 -10.32 -7.47
C GLU A 37 -2.52 -10.70 -8.92
N LYS A 38 -3.55 -10.16 -9.55
CA LYS A 38 -3.91 -10.50 -10.93
C LYS A 38 -3.48 -9.48 -11.98
N PHE A 39 -3.00 -8.30 -11.56
CA PHE A 39 -2.64 -7.31 -12.58
C PHE A 39 -1.27 -7.62 -13.20
N ASP A 40 -1.12 -7.22 -14.45
CA ASP A 40 0.15 -7.41 -15.17
C ASP A 40 1.23 -6.53 -14.56
N GLY A 41 2.34 -7.15 -14.15
CA GLY A 41 3.45 -6.46 -13.51
C GLY A 41 3.43 -6.50 -11.99
N TYR A 42 2.46 -7.19 -11.39
CA TYR A 42 2.42 -7.43 -9.95
C TYR A 42 3.58 -8.30 -9.51
N ILE A 43 4.22 -7.95 -8.40
CA ILE A 43 5.26 -8.77 -7.79
C ILE A 43 4.88 -9.16 -6.37
N ASP A 44 4.51 -8.17 -5.53
CA ASP A 44 4.22 -8.45 -4.12
C ASP A 44 3.38 -7.32 -3.53
N VAL A 45 2.53 -7.66 -2.57
CA VAL A 45 1.72 -6.70 -1.83
C VAL A 45 1.73 -7.04 -0.35
N LYS A 46 1.83 -6.01 0.50
CA LYS A 46 1.83 -6.19 1.95
C LYS A 46 1.05 -5.07 2.61
N MET A 47 0.38 -5.40 3.71
CA MET A 47 -0.20 -4.43 4.62
C MET A 47 0.49 -4.63 5.97
N LEU A 48 1.29 -3.65 6.40
CA LEU A 48 2.16 -3.77 7.56
C LEU A 48 1.64 -2.89 8.68
N LYS A 49 1.37 -3.49 9.84
CA LYS A 49 0.96 -2.73 11.01
C LYS A 49 2.21 -2.26 11.76
N LEU A 50 2.26 -0.96 12.07
CA LEU A 50 3.36 -0.42 12.86
C LEU A 50 3.30 -1.01 14.27
N ARG A 51 4.38 -1.67 14.69
CA ARG A 51 4.48 -2.20 16.04
C ARG A 51 5.04 -1.17 17.01
N LYS A 52 6.20 -0.60 16.69
CA LYS A 52 6.79 0.46 17.49
C LYS A 52 7.97 1.07 16.74
N VAL A 53 8.31 2.30 17.12
CA VAL A 53 9.52 2.96 16.62
C VAL A 53 10.69 2.46 17.46
N MET A 54 11.65 1.79 16.80
CA MET A 54 12.80 1.21 17.50
C MET A 54 13.88 2.22 17.78
N GLN A 55 14.09 3.15 16.84
CA GLN A 55 15.18 4.12 16.94
C GLN A 55 14.87 5.30 16.02
N GLY A 56 15.43 6.45 16.37
CA GLY A 56 15.27 7.66 15.57
C GLY A 56 14.03 8.42 15.99
N GLY A 57 14.10 9.68 15.87
CA GLY A 57 12.99 10.56 16.18
C GLY A 57 13.00 11.73 15.21
N PRO A 58 11.88 12.42 15.14
CA PRO A 58 10.64 12.17 15.85
C PRO A 58 9.92 10.93 15.36
N ALA A 59 8.93 10.51 16.13
CA ALA A 59 8.05 9.41 15.74
C ALA A 59 7.34 9.73 14.42
N PRO A 60 6.79 8.72 13.73
CA PRO A 60 5.96 8.97 12.56
C PRO A 60 4.85 9.96 12.87
N GLU A 61 4.36 10.63 11.85
CA GLU A 61 3.25 11.57 12.02
C GLU A 61 2.12 10.92 12.82
N ALA A 62 1.51 11.72 13.72
CA ALA A 62 0.46 11.22 14.60
C ALA A 62 -0.66 10.55 13.80
N GLY A 63 -1.05 9.37 14.27
CA GLY A 63 -2.12 8.61 13.65
C GLY A 63 -1.69 7.60 12.59
N ILE A 64 -0.48 7.68 12.06
CA ILE A 64 0.01 6.67 11.12
C ILE A 64 0.21 5.36 11.89
N ASN A 65 -0.50 4.32 11.45
CA ASN A 65 -0.47 3.02 12.10
C ASN A 65 -0.27 1.85 11.14
N TYR A 66 -0.35 2.09 9.83
CA TYR A 66 -0.15 1.05 8.82
C TYR A 66 0.71 1.56 7.68
N ARG A 67 1.45 0.64 7.05
CA ARG A 67 2.12 0.89 5.77
C ARG A 67 1.63 -0.13 4.77
N PHE A 68 1.03 0.36 3.69
CA PHE A 68 0.69 -0.45 2.53
C PHE A 68 1.90 -0.44 1.59
N GLN A 69 2.28 -1.60 1.08
CA GLN A 69 3.45 -1.73 0.21
C GLN A 69 3.09 -2.57 -0.99
N LEU A 70 3.35 -2.06 -2.19
CA LEU A 70 3.06 -2.76 -3.43
C LEU A 70 4.27 -2.67 -4.36
N THR A 71 4.78 -3.83 -4.77
CA THR A 71 5.95 -3.92 -5.65
C THR A 71 5.50 -4.24 -7.06
N TYR A 72 6.01 -3.46 -8.03
CA TYR A 72 5.68 -3.57 -9.45
C TYR A 72 6.95 -3.91 -10.25
N GLU A 73 6.78 -4.57 -11.40
CA GLU A 73 7.89 -4.81 -12.32
C GLU A 73 8.51 -3.52 -12.84
N SER A 74 7.69 -2.49 -13.07
CA SER A 74 8.13 -1.24 -13.66
C SER A 74 7.12 -0.12 -13.42
N GLU A 75 7.55 1.12 -13.63
CA GLU A 75 6.68 2.28 -13.55
C GLU A 75 5.58 2.21 -14.63
N GLU A 76 5.91 1.69 -15.79
CA GLU A 76 4.94 1.54 -16.87
C GLU A 76 3.78 0.65 -16.44
N LYS A 77 4.08 -0.49 -15.80
CA LYS A 77 3.05 -1.40 -15.29
C LYS A 77 2.23 -0.75 -14.17
N ARG A 78 2.89 0.04 -13.31
CA ARG A 78 2.19 0.76 -12.25
C ARG A 78 1.16 1.73 -12.83
N GLN A 79 1.53 2.48 -13.86
CA GLN A 79 0.62 3.42 -14.51
C GLN A 79 -0.62 2.72 -15.05
N VAL A 80 -0.44 1.56 -15.67
CA VAL A 80 -1.57 0.77 -16.17
C VAL A 80 -2.49 0.34 -15.03
N TRP A 81 -1.91 -0.12 -13.93
CA TRP A 81 -2.68 -0.58 -12.76
C TRP A 81 -3.52 0.56 -12.16
N ILE A 82 -2.91 1.72 -11.89
CA ILE A 82 -3.64 2.82 -11.26
C ILE A 82 -4.70 3.42 -12.17
N ALA A 83 -4.57 3.26 -13.49
CA ALA A 83 -5.57 3.72 -14.44
C ALA A 83 -6.67 2.69 -14.68
N SER A 84 -6.55 1.50 -14.12
CA SER A 84 -7.48 0.41 -14.37
C SER A 84 -8.81 0.59 -13.61
N GLU A 85 -9.86 0.02 -14.17
CA GLU A 85 -11.17 -0.01 -13.52
C GLU A 85 -11.10 -0.78 -12.20
N VAL A 86 -10.33 -1.87 -12.17
CA VAL A 86 -10.20 -2.69 -10.95
C VAL A 86 -9.63 -1.86 -9.83
N HIS A 87 -8.54 -1.11 -10.07
CA HIS A 87 -7.96 -0.23 -9.05
C HIS A 87 -9.00 0.79 -8.54
N SER A 88 -9.76 1.37 -9.45
CA SER A 88 -10.76 2.38 -9.08
C SER A 88 -11.88 1.83 -8.20
N ARG A 89 -12.07 0.51 -8.19
CA ARG A 89 -13.07 -0.14 -7.35
C ARG A 89 -12.52 -0.65 -6.03
N VAL A 90 -11.26 -1.11 -6.01
CA VAL A 90 -10.74 -1.80 -4.82
C VAL A 90 -9.96 -0.89 -3.88
N TRP A 91 -9.25 0.11 -4.39
CA TRP A 91 -8.51 1.03 -3.51
C TRP A 91 -9.44 1.86 -2.60
N PRO A 92 -10.56 2.39 -3.08
CA PRO A 92 -11.49 3.13 -2.20
C PRO A 92 -12.01 2.29 -1.02
N LEU A 93 -12.04 0.97 -1.14
CA LEU A 93 -12.44 0.11 -0.03
C LEU A 93 -11.47 0.22 1.16
N ILE A 94 -10.19 0.40 0.87
CA ILE A 94 -9.16 0.63 1.88
C ILE A 94 -9.20 2.09 2.33
N GLU A 95 -9.21 3.00 1.37
CA GLU A 95 -9.12 4.43 1.61
C GLU A 95 -10.26 4.94 2.50
N SER A 96 -11.45 4.39 2.34
CA SER A 96 -12.62 4.80 3.12
C SER A 96 -12.53 4.42 4.60
N THR A 97 -11.57 3.59 5.00
CA THR A 97 -11.37 3.22 6.41
C THR A 97 -10.38 4.14 7.12
N LEU A 98 -9.80 5.11 6.41
CA LEU A 98 -8.82 6.03 6.98
C LEU A 98 -9.52 7.17 7.71
N THR A 99 -8.84 7.71 8.74
CA THR A 99 -9.38 8.85 9.50
C THR A 99 -9.35 10.14 8.69
N ASP A 100 -8.40 10.26 7.76
CA ASP A 100 -8.34 11.39 6.83
C ASP A 100 -7.56 10.98 5.59
N MET A 101 -7.58 11.82 4.58
CA MET A 101 -6.92 11.56 3.29
C MET A 101 -5.50 12.11 3.22
N GLY A 102 -4.97 12.55 4.35
CA GLY A 102 -3.62 13.12 4.43
C GLY A 102 -2.52 12.07 4.57
N TYR A 103 -2.74 10.88 4.04
CA TYR A 103 -1.71 9.84 4.09
C TYR A 103 -0.58 10.13 3.09
N ILE A 104 0.59 9.58 3.39
CA ILE A 104 1.81 9.84 2.62
C ILE A 104 2.00 8.71 1.61
N VAL A 105 2.27 9.09 0.37
CA VAL A 105 2.55 8.11 -0.70
C VAL A 105 3.98 8.33 -1.17
N LEU A 106 4.79 7.26 -1.12
CA LEU A 106 6.19 7.29 -1.50
C LEU A 106 6.44 6.25 -2.59
N LEU A 107 7.15 6.65 -3.63
CA LEU A 107 7.55 5.74 -4.70
C LEU A 107 9.08 5.60 -4.65
N THR A 108 9.55 4.35 -4.62
CA THR A 108 10.98 4.06 -4.51
C THR A 108 11.42 3.14 -5.64
N ASP A 109 12.70 3.24 -5.96
CA ASP A 109 13.32 2.37 -6.97
C ASP A 109 14.22 1.34 -6.29
N SER A 110 14.13 0.11 -6.74
CA SER A 110 15.06 -0.93 -6.32
C SER A 110 16.36 -0.76 -7.10
N VAL A 111 17.46 -0.59 -6.40
CA VAL A 111 18.75 -0.30 -7.02
C VAL A 111 19.77 -1.40 -6.80
#